data_fc3c4b34bad1ae295f5fb15e27d9d89f
#
_entry.id   fc3c4b34bad1ae295f5fb15e27d9d89f
#
_cell.length_a   1.000
_cell.length_b   1.000
_cell.length_c   1.000
_cell.angle_alpha   90.00
_cell.angle_beta   90.00
_cell.angle_gamma   90.00
#
_symmetry.space_group_name_H-M   'P 1'
#
loop_
_entity.id
_entity.type
_entity.pdbx_description
1 polymer ?
#
loop_
_entity_poly.entity_id
_entity_poly.type
_entity_poly.pdbx_seq_one_letter_code
_entity_poly.pdbx_strand_id
1 'polypeptide(L)'
;RGLGDVYKRQDQIEYFCRHLPNRDAAIISLHPHNDRGEGVAATELALMAGADRVEGTLFGNGERTGNVDVVTLALNMWTQGVDPELDFHNINEIKEVYERCTKMQVPPRQPYAGELVFTAFSGSHQDAINKGKIYMEESGTPYWEIPYLPIDPADVGREYEPIIRINSQSGKGGTAFILANNYGIKMPKSMHPEFSAVVQKACDEKGKELKAEEVFDLFQQEYRNVCGPYRLVNYKISEEKNEQDDLTHVHFSGELKYKDN
;
A
#
# COMPACT_ATOMS: atom_id res chain seq x y z
N ARG A 1 -0.99 18.10 -30.98
CA ARG A 1 -1.42 18.51 -29.62
C ARG A 1 -0.54 17.73 -28.65
N GLY A 2 0.55 18.36 -28.19
CA GLY A 2 1.54 17.71 -27.34
C GLY A 2 1.22 17.83 -25.85
N LEU A 3 2.19 17.49 -25.00
CA LEU A 3 2.14 17.56 -23.53
C LEU A 3 1.72 18.92 -22.93
N GLY A 4 1.45 19.92 -23.79
CA GLY A 4 1.11 21.28 -23.39
C GLY A 4 -0.35 21.53 -22.96
N ASP A 5 -1.23 20.53 -22.92
CA ASP A 5 -2.63 20.80 -22.61
C ASP A 5 -2.83 21.19 -21.12
N VAL A 6 -2.08 20.61 -20.20
CA VAL A 6 -2.13 20.93 -18.78
C VAL A 6 -1.61 22.36 -18.53
N TYR A 7 -0.43 22.69 -19.05
CA TYR A 7 0.15 24.03 -18.94
C TYR A 7 -0.67 25.08 -19.70
N LYS A 8 -1.19 24.74 -20.88
CA LYS A 8 -2.08 25.64 -21.61
C LYS A 8 -3.37 25.95 -20.85
N ARG A 9 -3.89 24.99 -20.10
CA ARG A 9 -5.07 25.23 -19.25
C ARG A 9 -4.72 26.25 -18.16
N GLN A 10 -3.59 26.10 -17.51
CA GLN A 10 -3.07 27.05 -16.53
C GLN A 10 -2.94 28.45 -17.15
N ASP A 11 -2.24 28.56 -18.29
CA ASP A 11 -2.04 29.82 -18.99
C ASP A 11 -3.37 30.48 -19.40
N GLN A 12 -4.35 29.70 -19.86
CA GLN A 12 -5.67 30.20 -20.24
C GLN A 12 -6.42 30.78 -19.05
N ILE A 13 -6.40 30.10 -17.90
CA ILE A 13 -7.08 30.58 -16.70
C ILE A 13 -6.38 31.81 -16.15
N GLU A 14 -5.05 31.82 -16.07
CA GLU A 14 -4.27 32.96 -15.64
C GLU A 14 -4.54 34.17 -16.53
N TYR A 15 -4.47 33.99 -17.87
CA TYR A 15 -4.76 35.03 -18.84
C TYR A 15 -6.18 35.58 -18.66
N PHE A 16 -7.17 34.70 -18.51
CA PHE A 16 -8.55 35.08 -18.32
C PHE A 16 -8.75 35.87 -17.02
N CYS A 17 -8.20 35.39 -15.90
CA CYS A 17 -8.28 36.07 -14.60
C CYS A 17 -7.63 37.45 -14.64
N ARG A 18 -6.49 37.60 -15.32
CA ARG A 18 -5.78 38.89 -15.44
C ARG A 18 -6.49 39.92 -16.33
N HIS A 19 -7.27 39.44 -17.31
CA HIS A 19 -7.91 40.33 -18.29
C HIS A 19 -9.42 40.51 -18.10
N LEU A 20 -10.01 39.80 -17.14
CA LEU A 20 -11.42 39.97 -16.81
C LEU A 20 -11.64 41.28 -16.07
N PRO A 21 -12.41 42.24 -16.64
CA PRO A 21 -12.78 43.42 -15.90
C PRO A 21 -13.57 43.04 -14.65
N ASN A 22 -13.28 43.68 -13.53
CA ASN A 22 -13.92 43.39 -12.23
C ASN A 22 -13.81 41.93 -11.82
N ARG A 23 -12.58 41.36 -11.89
CA ARG A 23 -12.29 39.95 -11.56
C ARG A 23 -12.93 39.50 -10.23
N ASP A 24 -12.90 40.36 -9.22
CA ASP A 24 -13.41 40.08 -7.87
C ASP A 24 -14.96 40.02 -7.80
N ALA A 25 -15.65 40.47 -8.84
CA ALA A 25 -17.11 40.38 -8.93
C ALA A 25 -17.62 39.09 -9.62
N ALA A 26 -16.72 38.23 -10.04
CA ALA A 26 -17.05 37.01 -10.78
C ALA A 26 -16.35 35.78 -10.18
N ILE A 27 -17.09 34.68 -10.06
CA ILE A 27 -16.54 33.36 -9.70
C ILE A 27 -16.13 32.65 -10.97
N ILE A 28 -14.86 32.30 -11.10
CA ILE A 28 -14.35 31.48 -12.18
C ILE A 28 -14.47 30.01 -11.78
N SER A 29 -15.41 29.30 -12.39
CA SER A 29 -15.67 27.88 -12.14
C SER A 29 -15.17 27.03 -13.30
N LEU A 30 -14.48 25.95 -12.99
CA LEU A 30 -13.98 24.98 -13.96
C LEU A 30 -14.80 23.70 -13.97
N HIS A 31 -15.10 23.21 -15.16
CA HIS A 31 -15.75 21.90 -15.37
C HIS A 31 -14.90 21.03 -16.34
N PRO A 32 -13.79 20.45 -15.87
CA PRO A 32 -12.92 19.66 -16.74
C PRO A 32 -13.42 18.25 -16.94
N HIS A 33 -13.24 17.73 -18.16
CA HIS A 33 -13.32 16.30 -18.44
C HIS A 33 -11.94 15.66 -18.41
N ASN A 34 -11.91 14.33 -18.27
CA ASN A 34 -10.68 13.56 -18.09
C ASN A 34 -10.27 12.78 -19.36
N ASP A 35 -10.62 13.27 -20.54
CA ASP A 35 -10.46 12.56 -21.83
C ASP A 35 -9.03 12.11 -22.12
N ARG A 36 -8.03 12.74 -21.53
CA ARG A 36 -6.61 12.41 -21.67
C ARG A 36 -5.95 11.91 -20.38
N GLY A 37 -6.74 11.69 -19.32
CA GLY A 37 -6.21 11.30 -18.02
C GLY A 37 -5.55 12.45 -17.24
N GLU A 38 -5.70 13.70 -17.67
CA GLU A 38 -5.05 14.88 -17.08
C GLU A 38 -6.01 15.77 -16.28
N GLY A 39 -7.24 15.31 -16.03
CA GLY A 39 -8.30 16.12 -15.42
C GLY A 39 -7.92 16.70 -14.07
N VAL A 40 -7.35 15.89 -13.17
CA VAL A 40 -6.92 16.32 -11.83
C VAL A 40 -5.78 17.33 -11.92
N ALA A 41 -4.69 16.99 -12.61
CA ALA A 41 -3.53 17.86 -12.75
C ALA A 41 -3.86 19.21 -13.41
N ALA A 42 -4.67 19.18 -14.47
CA ALA A 42 -5.11 20.41 -15.14
C ALA A 42 -5.95 21.29 -14.23
N THR A 43 -6.72 20.69 -13.32
CA THR A 43 -7.56 21.41 -12.36
C THR A 43 -6.74 22.01 -11.23
N GLU A 44 -5.78 21.28 -10.68
CA GLU A 44 -4.84 21.80 -9.67
C GLU A 44 -4.09 23.03 -10.19
N LEU A 45 -3.53 22.94 -11.39
CA LEU A 45 -2.83 24.07 -12.01
C LEU A 45 -3.75 25.26 -12.30
N ALA A 46 -5.02 25.00 -12.64
CA ALA A 46 -5.98 26.06 -12.87
C ALA A 46 -6.43 26.76 -11.58
N LEU A 47 -6.56 26.03 -10.47
CA LEU A 47 -6.77 26.63 -9.13
C LEU A 47 -5.59 27.51 -8.74
N MET A 48 -4.36 27.04 -8.95
CA MET A 48 -3.14 27.85 -8.73
C MET A 48 -3.07 29.09 -9.64
N ALA A 49 -3.70 29.04 -10.81
CA ALA A 49 -3.76 30.16 -11.75
C ALA A 49 -4.88 31.17 -11.47
N GLY A 50 -5.68 30.95 -10.42
CA GLY A 50 -6.70 31.90 -9.98
C GLY A 50 -8.15 31.51 -10.24
N ALA A 51 -8.44 30.24 -10.54
CA ALA A 51 -9.82 29.76 -10.53
C ALA A 51 -10.35 29.69 -9.07
N ASP A 52 -11.63 29.97 -8.88
CA ASP A 52 -12.26 30.03 -7.55
C ASP A 52 -13.01 28.75 -7.20
N ARG A 53 -13.47 28.00 -8.20
CA ARG A 53 -14.32 26.82 -8.01
C ARG A 53 -14.05 25.76 -9.03
N VAL A 54 -14.25 24.52 -8.62
CA VAL A 54 -14.19 23.33 -9.50
C VAL A 54 -15.52 22.59 -9.46
N GLU A 55 -15.94 22.10 -10.60
CA GLU A 55 -17.09 21.22 -10.78
C GLU A 55 -16.58 19.88 -11.30
N GLY A 56 -16.89 18.83 -10.58
CA GLY A 56 -16.49 17.47 -10.93
C GLY A 56 -17.47 16.46 -10.36
N THR A 57 -17.05 15.21 -10.31
CA THR A 57 -17.90 14.12 -9.84
C THR A 57 -17.13 13.20 -8.91
N LEU A 58 -17.85 12.46 -8.07
CA LEU A 58 -17.25 11.42 -7.24
C LEU A 58 -16.63 10.36 -8.15
N PHE A 59 -15.36 10.05 -7.89
CA PHE A 59 -14.57 9.05 -8.63
C PHE A 59 -14.52 9.25 -10.14
N GLY A 60 -14.71 10.50 -10.59
CA GLY A 60 -14.60 10.86 -12.00
C GLY A 60 -15.74 10.38 -12.88
N ASN A 61 -16.92 10.08 -12.33
CA ASN A 61 -18.08 9.66 -13.12
C ASN A 61 -18.45 10.70 -14.18
N GLY A 62 -19.00 10.26 -15.31
CA GLY A 62 -19.48 11.13 -16.36
C GLY A 62 -19.33 10.53 -17.76
N GLU A 63 -19.62 11.34 -18.76
CA GLU A 63 -19.52 10.93 -20.16
C GLU A 63 -18.09 10.65 -20.60
N ARG A 64 -17.92 9.74 -21.53
CA ARG A 64 -16.64 9.30 -22.12
C ARG A 64 -15.69 8.75 -21.05
N THR A 65 -14.61 9.45 -20.73
CA THR A 65 -13.63 9.12 -19.68
C THR A 65 -13.99 9.73 -18.33
N GLY A 66 -15.11 10.42 -18.25
CA GLY A 66 -15.63 11.08 -17.07
C GLY A 66 -15.13 12.52 -16.88
N ASN A 67 -15.55 13.09 -15.75
CA ASN A 67 -15.15 14.42 -15.29
C ASN A 67 -13.90 14.34 -14.41
N VAL A 68 -13.41 15.49 -13.94
CA VAL A 68 -12.42 15.49 -12.88
C VAL A 68 -12.97 14.78 -11.64
N ASP A 69 -12.15 13.93 -11.05
CA ASP A 69 -12.47 13.25 -9.80
C ASP A 69 -12.25 14.21 -8.63
N VAL A 70 -13.36 14.67 -8.03
CA VAL A 70 -13.30 15.61 -6.91
C VAL A 70 -12.76 14.97 -5.64
N VAL A 71 -12.87 13.65 -5.47
CA VAL A 71 -12.29 12.94 -4.32
C VAL A 71 -10.77 13.01 -4.39
N THR A 72 -10.21 12.62 -5.54
CA THR A 72 -8.75 12.69 -5.75
C THR A 72 -8.24 14.14 -5.64
N LEU A 73 -8.93 15.10 -6.25
CA LEU A 73 -8.54 16.51 -6.21
C LEU A 73 -8.51 17.04 -4.76
N ALA A 74 -9.59 16.81 -4.01
CA ALA A 74 -9.71 17.29 -2.63
C ALA A 74 -8.67 16.67 -1.70
N LEU A 75 -8.40 15.36 -1.82
CA LEU A 75 -7.40 14.69 -1.00
C LEU A 75 -5.97 15.05 -1.42
N ASN A 76 -5.72 15.36 -2.69
CA ASN A 76 -4.46 15.96 -3.12
C ASN A 76 -4.23 17.34 -2.46
N MET A 77 -5.27 18.19 -2.37
CA MET A 77 -5.20 19.46 -1.66
C MET A 77 -4.91 19.24 -0.17
N TRP A 78 -5.62 18.33 0.47
CA TRP A 78 -5.42 17.98 1.88
C TRP A 78 -3.98 17.56 2.17
N THR A 79 -3.40 16.69 1.34
CA THR A 79 -2.00 16.23 1.51
C THR A 79 -0.97 17.35 1.31
N GLN A 80 -1.36 18.47 0.72
CA GLN A 80 -0.53 19.69 0.58
C GLN A 80 -0.86 20.76 1.63
N GLY A 81 -1.67 20.43 2.64
CA GLY A 81 -2.03 21.33 3.72
C GLY A 81 -3.13 22.33 3.36
N VAL A 82 -3.89 22.09 2.29
CA VAL A 82 -5.04 22.92 1.90
C VAL A 82 -6.32 22.15 2.20
N ASP A 83 -7.07 22.59 3.20
CA ASP A 83 -8.35 21.99 3.55
C ASP A 83 -9.39 22.31 2.46
N PRO A 84 -9.94 21.28 1.78
CA PRO A 84 -10.98 21.47 0.77
C PRO A 84 -12.37 21.71 1.37
N GLU A 85 -12.51 21.71 2.69
CA GLU A 85 -13.78 21.81 3.44
C GLU A 85 -14.78 20.69 3.03
N LEU A 86 -14.27 19.52 2.67
CA LEU A 86 -15.04 18.32 2.31
C LEU A 86 -14.69 17.17 3.26
N ASP A 87 -15.70 16.41 3.66
CA ASP A 87 -15.56 15.31 4.59
C ASP A 87 -15.40 13.97 3.85
N PHE A 88 -14.20 13.39 3.93
CA PHE A 88 -13.87 12.07 3.42
C PHE A 88 -13.40 11.10 4.52
N HIS A 89 -13.70 11.39 5.78
CA HIS A 89 -13.31 10.54 6.92
C HIS A 89 -13.85 9.10 6.84
N ASN A 90 -14.84 8.84 6.03
CA ASN A 90 -15.35 7.49 5.76
C ASN A 90 -15.48 7.27 4.25
N ILE A 91 -14.35 7.15 3.57
CA ILE A 91 -14.30 7.00 2.12
C ILE A 91 -14.99 5.71 1.64
N ASN A 92 -15.03 4.67 2.47
CA ASN A 92 -15.69 3.41 2.13
C ASN A 92 -17.21 3.57 2.04
N GLU A 93 -17.83 4.34 2.93
CA GLU A 93 -19.26 4.63 2.86
C GLU A 93 -19.61 5.45 1.60
N ILE A 94 -18.80 6.44 1.27
CA ILE A 94 -18.95 7.24 0.06
C ILE A 94 -18.88 6.33 -1.19
N LYS A 95 -17.89 5.43 -1.21
CA LYS A 95 -17.74 4.42 -2.26
C LYS A 95 -18.98 3.53 -2.38
N GLU A 96 -19.47 2.98 -1.27
CA GLU A 96 -20.66 2.13 -1.25
C GLU A 96 -21.91 2.86 -1.77
N VAL A 97 -22.13 4.10 -1.36
CA VAL A 97 -23.24 4.93 -1.86
C VAL A 97 -23.10 5.16 -3.36
N TYR A 98 -21.90 5.53 -3.82
CA TYR A 98 -21.60 5.73 -5.23
C TYR A 98 -21.91 4.45 -6.06
N GLU A 99 -21.35 3.31 -5.66
CA GLU A 99 -21.53 2.03 -6.37
C GLU A 99 -23.00 1.58 -6.38
N ARG A 100 -23.71 1.79 -5.28
CA ARG A 100 -25.14 1.49 -5.18
C ARG A 100 -25.99 2.35 -6.12
N CYS A 101 -25.69 3.64 -6.21
CA CYS A 101 -26.46 4.59 -7.03
C CYS A 101 -26.15 4.48 -8.51
N THR A 102 -24.89 4.34 -8.87
CA THR A 102 -24.44 4.35 -10.27
C THR A 102 -24.41 2.95 -10.90
N LYS A 103 -24.36 1.89 -10.10
CA LYS A 103 -24.09 0.50 -10.52
C LYS A 103 -22.70 0.31 -11.15
N MET A 104 -21.79 1.25 -10.94
CA MET A 104 -20.41 1.19 -11.38
C MET A 104 -19.50 0.98 -10.19
N GLN A 105 -18.51 0.11 -10.34
CA GLN A 105 -17.53 -0.14 -9.29
C GLN A 105 -16.39 0.88 -9.34
N VAL A 106 -15.92 1.30 -8.18
CA VAL A 106 -14.70 2.10 -8.06
C VAL A 106 -13.50 1.19 -8.36
N PRO A 107 -12.60 1.59 -9.28
CA PRO A 107 -11.45 0.77 -9.64
C PRO A 107 -10.58 0.41 -8.42
N PRO A 108 -10.03 -0.82 -8.34
CA PRO A 108 -9.19 -1.22 -7.21
C PRO A 108 -7.93 -0.36 -6.99
N ARG A 109 -7.50 0.37 -8.01
CA ARG A 109 -6.37 1.31 -7.99
C ARG A 109 -6.78 2.78 -8.03
N GLN A 110 -8.05 3.09 -7.77
CA GLN A 110 -8.50 4.48 -7.65
C GLN A 110 -7.72 5.17 -6.54
N PRO A 111 -7.12 6.34 -6.78
CA PRO A 111 -6.41 7.08 -5.72
C PRO A 111 -7.27 7.21 -4.46
N TYR A 112 -6.66 7.01 -3.30
CA TYR A 112 -7.25 7.07 -1.96
C TYR A 112 -8.39 6.08 -1.65
N ALA A 113 -9.23 5.71 -2.62
CA ALA A 113 -10.46 4.93 -2.42
C ALA A 113 -10.35 3.47 -2.85
N GLY A 114 -9.42 3.12 -3.71
CA GLY A 114 -9.27 1.77 -4.25
C GLY A 114 -8.83 0.77 -3.18
N GLU A 115 -9.17 -0.49 -3.35
CA GLU A 115 -8.84 -1.56 -2.40
C GLU A 115 -7.33 -1.76 -2.22
N LEU A 116 -6.55 -1.46 -3.28
CA LEU A 116 -5.11 -1.72 -3.31
C LEU A 116 -4.24 -0.52 -2.90
N VAL A 117 -4.83 0.65 -2.65
CA VAL A 117 -4.04 1.89 -2.47
C VAL A 117 -3.27 1.96 -1.15
N PHE A 118 -3.74 1.27 -0.11
CA PHE A 118 -3.07 1.18 1.18
C PHE A 118 -2.44 -0.19 1.41
N THR A 119 -2.10 -0.90 0.34
CA THR A 119 -1.47 -2.21 0.39
C THR A 119 -0.06 -2.16 -0.20
N ALA A 120 0.86 -2.88 0.39
CA ALA A 120 2.20 -3.06 -0.16
C ALA A 120 2.47 -4.55 -0.41
N PHE A 121 2.88 -4.88 -1.63
CA PHE A 121 3.13 -6.27 -2.03
C PHE A 121 4.60 -6.67 -1.90
N SER A 122 5.51 -5.72 -1.85
CA SER A 122 6.95 -5.94 -1.75
C SER A 122 7.42 -5.87 -0.31
N GLY A 123 8.21 -6.85 0.12
CA GLY A 123 8.81 -6.86 1.46
C GLY A 123 9.69 -5.63 1.74
N SER A 124 10.35 -5.08 0.70
CA SER A 124 11.15 -3.85 0.85
C SER A 124 10.27 -2.60 1.08
N HIS A 125 9.09 -2.53 0.44
CA HIS A 125 8.14 -1.43 0.68
C HIS A 125 7.58 -1.50 2.09
N GLN A 126 7.25 -2.70 2.56
CA GLN A 126 6.74 -2.90 3.92
C GLN A 126 7.79 -2.57 5.00
N ASP A 127 9.05 -2.96 4.79
CA ASP A 127 10.14 -2.60 5.68
C ASP A 127 10.32 -1.07 5.74
N ALA A 128 10.21 -0.39 4.59
CA ALA A 128 10.26 1.07 4.54
C ALA A 128 9.08 1.73 5.26
N ILE A 129 7.86 1.22 5.09
CA ILE A 129 6.67 1.71 5.80
C ILE A 129 6.82 1.52 7.31
N ASN A 130 7.28 0.34 7.76
CA ASN A 130 7.50 0.09 9.18
C ASN A 130 8.56 1.02 9.77
N LYS A 131 9.67 1.24 9.07
CA LYS A 131 10.71 2.19 9.50
C LYS A 131 10.18 3.62 9.55
N GLY A 132 9.34 4.00 8.58
CA GLY A 132 8.67 5.30 8.59
C GLY A 132 7.75 5.50 9.79
N LYS A 133 6.97 4.48 10.16
CA LYS A 133 6.11 4.52 11.37
C LYS A 133 6.94 4.69 12.65
N ILE A 134 7.99 3.89 12.81
CA ILE A 134 8.89 3.99 13.98
C ILE A 134 9.51 5.38 14.04
N TYR A 135 10.01 5.90 12.91
CA TYR A 135 10.59 7.24 12.83
C TYR A 135 9.58 8.33 13.24
N MET A 136 8.34 8.27 12.78
CA MET A 136 7.31 9.22 13.18
C MET A 136 7.00 9.17 14.68
N GLU A 137 6.92 7.96 15.27
CA GLU A 137 6.72 7.77 16.69
C GLU A 137 7.91 8.33 17.53
N GLU A 138 9.15 8.08 17.11
CA GLU A 138 10.35 8.53 17.79
C GLU A 138 10.62 10.03 17.65
N SER A 139 10.38 10.60 16.45
CA SER A 139 10.64 12.01 16.15
C SER A 139 9.54 12.95 16.65
N GLY A 140 8.30 12.43 16.84
CA GLY A 140 7.14 13.24 17.18
C GLY A 140 6.78 14.28 16.12
N THR A 141 7.18 14.07 14.85
CA THR A 141 6.84 14.96 13.73
C THR A 141 5.32 15.07 13.58
N PRO A 142 4.76 16.28 13.38
CA PRO A 142 3.33 16.45 13.11
C PRO A 142 2.96 16.15 11.65
N TYR A 143 3.94 15.89 10.80
CA TYR A 143 3.74 15.65 9.38
C TYR A 143 3.74 14.16 9.07
N TRP A 144 2.87 13.76 8.14
CA TRP A 144 2.85 12.40 7.63
C TRP A 144 4.03 12.18 6.67
N GLU A 145 5.01 11.35 7.07
CA GLU A 145 6.25 11.12 6.32
C GLU A 145 6.49 9.62 6.03
N ILE A 146 5.43 8.82 6.00
CA ILE A 146 5.57 7.38 5.75
C ILE A 146 5.74 7.12 4.25
N PRO A 147 6.83 6.46 3.84
CA PRO A 147 7.06 6.14 2.44
C PRO A 147 5.91 5.31 1.84
N TYR A 148 5.61 5.55 0.55
CA TYR A 148 4.57 4.87 -0.23
C TYR A 148 3.11 5.13 0.21
N LEU A 149 2.89 5.81 1.31
CA LEU A 149 1.55 6.18 1.77
C LEU A 149 1.39 7.70 1.65
N PRO A 150 0.67 8.20 0.64
CA PRO A 150 0.56 9.64 0.38
C PRO A 150 -0.28 10.39 1.43
N ILE A 151 -1.05 9.68 2.23
CA ILE A 151 -1.92 10.18 3.29
C ILE A 151 -1.93 9.17 4.44
N ASP A 152 -2.23 9.61 5.66
CA ASP A 152 -2.58 8.68 6.73
C ASP A 152 -3.89 7.96 6.35
N PRO A 153 -3.89 6.64 6.25
CA PRO A 153 -5.12 5.89 5.99
C PRO A 153 -6.25 6.22 6.97
N ALA A 154 -5.92 6.56 8.22
CA ALA A 154 -6.90 6.96 9.23
C ALA A 154 -7.67 8.23 8.87
N ASP A 155 -7.08 9.17 8.13
CA ASP A 155 -7.74 10.41 7.69
C ASP A 155 -8.92 10.14 6.75
N VAL A 156 -8.94 8.98 6.10
CA VAL A 156 -10.03 8.54 5.22
C VAL A 156 -10.81 7.35 5.78
N GLY A 157 -10.65 7.05 7.08
CA GLY A 157 -11.34 5.96 7.78
C GLY A 157 -10.89 4.58 7.34
N ARG A 158 -9.62 4.45 6.92
CA ARG A 158 -9.01 3.18 6.52
C ARG A 158 -7.81 2.84 7.40
N GLU A 159 -7.33 1.63 7.25
CA GLU A 159 -6.11 1.15 7.88
C GLU A 159 -5.11 0.72 6.81
N TYR A 160 -3.82 0.78 7.15
CA TYR A 160 -2.80 0.15 6.33
C TYR A 160 -2.92 -1.37 6.48
N GLU A 161 -3.28 -2.02 5.39
CA GLU A 161 -3.36 -3.47 5.33
C GLU A 161 -2.07 -4.03 4.70
N PRO A 162 -1.23 -4.71 5.46
CA PRO A 162 -0.08 -5.42 4.90
C PRO A 162 -0.58 -6.68 4.18
N ILE A 163 -1.24 -6.52 3.03
CA ILE A 163 -1.59 -7.65 2.18
C ILE A 163 -0.34 -8.11 1.47
N ILE A 164 0.30 -9.14 2.02
CA ILE A 164 1.43 -9.78 1.36
C ILE A 164 0.89 -10.83 0.41
N ARG A 165 0.86 -10.49 -0.87
CA ARG A 165 0.73 -11.48 -1.93
C ARG A 165 2.11 -11.90 -2.35
N ILE A 166 2.42 -13.18 -2.21
CA ILE A 166 3.71 -13.71 -2.65
C ILE A 166 3.58 -14.22 -4.06
N ASN A 167 4.32 -13.57 -4.95
CA ASN A 167 4.55 -14.03 -6.32
C ASN A 167 6.03 -14.38 -6.51
N SER A 168 6.37 -14.89 -7.69
CA SER A 168 7.75 -15.28 -8.05
C SER A 168 8.77 -14.12 -7.96
N GLN A 169 8.33 -12.87 -7.88
CA GLN A 169 9.18 -11.69 -7.74
C GLN A 169 9.24 -11.17 -6.31
N SER A 170 8.50 -11.77 -5.38
CA SER A 170 8.52 -11.39 -3.97
C SER A 170 9.88 -11.73 -3.37
N GLY A 171 10.63 -10.70 -2.94
CA GLY A 171 11.98 -10.88 -2.43
C GLY A 171 12.02 -11.66 -1.11
N LYS A 172 13.25 -12.05 -0.70
CA LYS A 172 13.56 -12.87 0.49
C LYS A 172 12.93 -12.42 1.81
N GLY A 173 12.53 -11.16 1.91
CA GLY A 173 11.88 -10.60 3.10
C GLY A 173 10.36 -10.86 3.17
N GLY A 174 9.68 -11.02 2.04
CA GLY A 174 8.23 -11.16 2.00
C GLY A 174 7.71 -12.44 2.67
N THR A 175 8.36 -13.57 2.40
CA THR A 175 8.02 -14.87 2.99
C THR A 175 8.24 -14.92 4.50
N ALA A 176 9.37 -14.37 4.95
CA ALA A 176 9.70 -14.28 6.38
C ALA A 176 8.73 -13.37 7.14
N PHE A 177 8.32 -12.28 6.52
CA PHE A 177 7.35 -11.35 7.11
C PHE A 177 5.96 -12.00 7.27
N ILE A 178 5.45 -12.73 6.27
CA ILE A 178 4.19 -13.48 6.40
C ILE A 178 4.23 -14.43 7.58
N LEU A 179 5.30 -15.23 7.69
CA LEU A 179 5.41 -16.18 8.78
C LEU A 179 5.46 -15.49 10.15
N ALA A 180 6.17 -14.35 10.24
CA ALA A 180 6.25 -13.58 11.47
C ALA A 180 4.91 -12.95 11.87
N ASN A 181 4.24 -12.25 10.94
CA ASN A 181 3.03 -11.50 11.23
C ASN A 181 1.78 -12.35 11.38
N ASN A 182 1.60 -13.34 10.50
CA ASN A 182 0.36 -14.13 10.50
C ASN A 182 0.43 -15.35 11.41
N TYR A 183 1.66 -15.87 11.66
CA TYR A 183 1.84 -17.14 12.38
C TYR A 183 2.82 -17.05 13.56
N GLY A 184 3.37 -15.85 13.84
CA GLY A 184 4.31 -15.63 14.96
C GLY A 184 5.67 -16.33 14.80
N ILE A 185 6.01 -16.81 13.61
CA ILE A 185 7.24 -17.55 13.34
C ILE A 185 8.35 -16.61 12.90
N LYS A 186 9.28 -16.31 13.80
CA LYS A 186 10.47 -15.51 13.51
C LYS A 186 11.58 -16.38 12.97
N MET A 187 11.66 -16.51 11.66
CA MET A 187 12.67 -17.31 10.98
C MET A 187 14.04 -16.63 11.02
N PRO A 188 15.14 -17.37 11.33
CA PRO A 188 16.51 -16.83 11.25
C PRO A 188 16.83 -16.27 9.87
N LYS A 189 17.57 -15.16 9.80
CA LYS A 189 17.92 -14.52 8.51
C LYS A 189 18.67 -15.45 7.55
N SER A 190 19.44 -16.41 8.05
CA SER A 190 20.15 -17.42 7.26
C SER A 190 19.22 -18.35 6.49
N MET A 191 17.99 -18.58 6.98
CA MET A 191 16.98 -19.44 6.33
C MET A 191 16.15 -18.70 5.27
N HIS A 192 16.12 -17.36 5.30
CA HIS A 192 15.29 -16.57 4.37
C HIS A 192 15.56 -16.89 2.89
N PRO A 193 16.82 -17.00 2.41
CA PRO A 193 17.09 -17.31 1.01
C PRO A 193 16.60 -18.68 0.58
N GLU A 194 16.79 -19.69 1.43
CA GLU A 194 16.39 -21.07 1.15
C GLU A 194 14.87 -21.18 1.07
N PHE A 195 14.16 -20.72 2.09
CA PHE A 195 12.70 -20.79 2.10
C PHE A 195 12.07 -19.94 0.98
N SER A 196 12.66 -18.78 0.66
CA SER A 196 12.21 -17.98 -0.48
C SER A 196 12.29 -18.74 -1.80
N ALA A 197 13.34 -19.57 -1.99
CA ALA A 197 13.47 -20.40 -3.19
C ALA A 197 12.39 -21.50 -3.26
N VAL A 198 12.04 -22.11 -2.13
CA VAL A 198 10.95 -23.10 -2.03
C VAL A 198 9.61 -22.46 -2.44
N VAL A 199 9.32 -21.29 -1.89
CA VAL A 199 8.08 -20.55 -2.19
C VAL A 199 8.04 -20.09 -3.64
N GLN A 200 9.16 -19.57 -4.17
CA GLN A 200 9.27 -19.18 -5.57
C GLN A 200 8.97 -20.35 -6.51
N LYS A 201 9.57 -21.51 -6.26
CA LYS A 201 9.32 -22.73 -7.04
C LYS A 201 7.83 -23.09 -7.03
N ALA A 202 7.17 -23.05 -5.88
CA ALA A 202 5.74 -23.33 -5.77
C ALA A 202 4.87 -22.32 -6.51
N CYS A 203 5.25 -21.03 -6.52
CA CYS A 203 4.57 -19.99 -7.32
C CYS A 203 4.69 -20.28 -8.82
N ASP A 204 5.90 -20.63 -9.27
CA ASP A 204 6.18 -20.90 -10.69
C ASP A 204 5.41 -22.14 -11.17
N GLU A 205 5.37 -23.21 -10.35
CA GLU A 205 4.62 -24.42 -10.66
C GLU A 205 3.09 -24.20 -10.71
N LYS A 206 2.56 -23.36 -9.82
CA LYS A 206 1.12 -23.05 -9.79
C LYS A 206 0.72 -21.97 -10.79
N GLY A 207 1.66 -21.19 -11.30
CA GLY A 207 1.41 -20.07 -12.20
C GLY A 207 0.56 -18.93 -11.56
N LYS A 208 0.53 -18.86 -10.23
CA LYS A 208 -0.26 -17.86 -9.48
C LYS A 208 0.44 -17.44 -8.18
N GLU A 209 -0.04 -16.35 -7.62
CA GLU A 209 0.34 -15.89 -6.28
C GLU A 209 -0.11 -16.87 -5.20
N LEU A 210 0.70 -17.03 -4.15
CA LEU A 210 0.36 -17.86 -2.99
C LEU A 210 -0.25 -17.00 -1.88
N LYS A 211 -1.28 -17.53 -1.25
CA LYS A 211 -1.88 -16.96 -0.04
C LYS A 211 -0.98 -17.25 1.17
N ALA A 212 -1.17 -16.47 2.25
CA ALA A 212 -0.44 -16.66 3.50
C ALA A 212 -0.52 -18.09 4.05
N GLU A 213 -1.69 -18.71 3.96
CA GLU A 213 -1.93 -20.11 4.36
C GLU A 213 -1.07 -21.09 3.54
N GLU A 214 -1.03 -20.90 2.22
CA GLU A 214 -0.23 -21.77 1.33
C GLU A 214 1.28 -21.64 1.62
N VAL A 215 1.74 -20.44 1.98
CA VAL A 215 3.13 -20.21 2.40
C VAL A 215 3.44 -20.90 3.74
N PHE A 216 2.49 -20.82 4.69
CA PHE A 216 2.62 -21.52 5.96
C PHE A 216 2.64 -23.04 5.80
N ASP A 217 1.78 -23.58 4.93
CA ASP A 217 1.77 -25.01 4.61
C ASP A 217 3.11 -25.49 4.00
N LEU A 218 3.68 -24.69 3.09
CA LEU A 218 5.01 -24.95 2.55
C LEU A 218 6.09 -24.96 3.65
N PHE A 219 6.03 -23.99 4.58
CA PHE A 219 6.94 -23.95 5.71
C PHE A 219 6.80 -25.18 6.61
N GLN A 220 5.56 -25.61 6.89
CA GLN A 220 5.31 -26.82 7.66
C GLN A 220 5.86 -28.06 6.98
N GLN A 221 5.67 -28.20 5.67
CA GLN A 221 6.16 -29.33 4.89
C GLN A 221 7.69 -29.37 4.83
N GLU A 222 8.34 -28.22 4.65
CA GLU A 222 9.78 -28.13 4.49
C GLU A 222 10.55 -28.31 5.80
N TYR A 223 10.04 -27.73 6.90
CA TYR A 223 10.82 -27.65 8.14
C TYR A 223 10.22 -28.36 9.37
N ARG A 224 8.93 -28.66 9.37
CA ARG A 224 8.27 -29.25 10.56
C ARG A 224 7.74 -30.65 10.33
N ASN A 225 7.12 -30.90 9.18
CA ASN A 225 6.52 -32.20 8.83
C ASN A 225 7.35 -32.92 7.77
N VAL A 226 8.67 -32.88 7.91
CA VAL A 226 9.60 -33.47 6.94
C VAL A 226 9.46 -34.98 6.95
N CYS A 227 8.95 -35.53 5.87
CA CYS A 227 8.92 -36.98 5.64
C CYS A 227 10.28 -37.42 5.08
N GLY A 228 11.26 -37.56 5.96
CA GLY A 228 12.61 -38.01 5.60
C GLY A 228 12.93 -39.37 6.20
N PRO A 229 14.11 -39.91 5.87
CA PRO A 229 14.56 -41.20 6.43
C PRO A 229 14.92 -41.11 7.93
N TYR A 230 15.02 -39.89 8.46
CA TYR A 230 15.32 -39.65 9.89
C TYR A 230 14.10 -39.16 10.65
N ARG A 231 13.87 -39.70 11.84
CA ARG A 231 12.83 -39.27 12.77
C ARG A 231 13.47 -38.96 14.10
N LEU A 232 13.22 -37.74 14.61
CA LEU A 232 13.60 -37.37 15.97
C LEU A 232 12.69 -38.10 16.96
N VAL A 233 13.26 -38.97 17.79
CA VAL A 233 12.53 -39.80 18.75
C VAL A 233 12.44 -39.10 20.09
N ASN A 234 13.55 -38.55 20.53
CA ASN A 234 13.69 -37.88 21.83
C ASN A 234 14.72 -36.76 21.73
N TYR A 235 14.52 -35.68 22.50
CA TYR A 235 15.51 -34.61 22.57
C TYR A 235 15.50 -33.94 23.95
N LYS A 236 16.64 -33.34 24.31
CA LYS A 236 16.81 -32.53 25.49
C LYS A 236 17.48 -31.21 25.07
N ILE A 237 16.92 -30.10 25.53
CA ILE A 237 17.50 -28.78 25.38
C ILE A 237 17.86 -28.28 26.79
N SER A 238 19.06 -27.77 26.96
CA SER A 238 19.47 -27.06 28.17
C SER A 238 20.13 -25.75 27.77
N GLU A 239 19.83 -24.69 28.53
CA GLU A 239 20.37 -23.36 28.34
C GLU A 239 21.29 -23.03 29.50
N GLU A 240 22.50 -22.58 29.20
CA GLU A 240 23.46 -22.05 30.15
C GLU A 240 23.76 -20.60 29.78
N LYS A 241 23.49 -19.67 30.72
CA LYS A 241 23.87 -18.27 30.55
C LYS A 241 25.31 -18.10 31.03
N ASN A 242 26.18 -17.65 30.12
CA ASN A 242 27.55 -17.32 30.46
C ASN A 242 27.59 -15.89 31.00
N GLU A 243 27.98 -15.74 32.29
CA GLU A 243 28.05 -14.44 32.97
C GLU A 243 29.19 -13.53 32.45
N GLN A 244 30.16 -14.08 31.69
CA GLN A 244 31.34 -13.33 31.24
C GLN A 244 31.16 -12.63 29.90
N ASP A 245 30.31 -13.14 29.02
CA ASP A 245 30.11 -12.61 27.65
C ASP A 245 28.65 -12.27 27.32
N ASP A 246 27.74 -12.40 28.29
CA ASP A 246 26.27 -12.22 28.14
C ASP A 246 25.66 -13.13 27.06
N LEU A 247 26.34 -14.20 26.66
CA LEU A 247 25.86 -15.19 25.72
C LEU A 247 25.11 -16.33 26.43
N THR A 248 24.05 -16.79 25.78
CA THR A 248 23.32 -17.99 26.18
C THR A 248 23.79 -19.17 25.34
N HIS A 249 24.41 -20.15 25.97
CA HIS A 249 24.77 -21.40 25.32
C HIS A 249 23.58 -22.36 25.36
N VAL A 250 23.19 -22.86 24.21
CA VAL A 250 22.11 -23.82 24.09
C VAL A 250 22.70 -25.18 23.70
N HIS A 251 22.55 -26.14 24.61
CA HIS A 251 22.96 -27.52 24.34
C HIS A 251 21.75 -28.33 23.89
N PHE A 252 21.85 -28.87 22.68
CA PHE A 252 20.85 -29.79 22.12
C PHE A 252 21.43 -31.19 22.08
N SER A 253 20.74 -32.16 22.66
CA SER A 253 21.01 -33.60 22.51
C SER A 253 19.76 -34.28 22.04
N GLY A 254 19.86 -35.12 21.01
CA GLY A 254 18.69 -35.78 20.43
C GLY A 254 19.02 -37.21 19.94
N GLU A 255 18.00 -38.05 19.97
CA GLU A 255 18.03 -39.40 19.42
C GLU A 255 17.29 -39.40 18.08
N LEU A 256 18.01 -39.80 17.04
CA LEU A 256 17.46 -39.91 15.67
C LEU A 256 17.31 -41.38 15.29
N LYS A 257 16.13 -41.73 14.84
CA LYS A 257 15.86 -43.04 14.23
C LYS A 257 15.97 -42.90 12.70
N TYR A 258 16.72 -43.83 12.07
CA TYR A 258 16.87 -43.88 10.61
C TYR A 258 16.01 -45.00 10.05
N LYS A 259 15.04 -44.69 9.22
CA LYS A 259 14.01 -45.61 8.70
C LYS A 259 13.30 -46.33 9.87
N ASP A 260 12.83 -47.53 9.67
CA ASP A 260 12.11 -48.30 10.69
C ASP A 260 13.00 -49.20 11.55
N ASN A 261 14.28 -48.93 11.60
CA ASN A 261 15.24 -49.63 12.45
C ASN A 261 15.65 -48.82 13.65
#